data_bacf5ee53f73bd2393055a1ca0614eaa
#
_entry.id   bacf5ee53f73bd2393055a1ca0614eaa
#
_cell.length_a   1.000
_cell.length_b   1.000
_cell.length_c   1.000
_cell.angle_alpha   90.00
_cell.angle_beta   90.00
_cell.angle_gamma   90.00
#
_symmetry.space_group_name_H-M   'P 1'
#
loop_
_entity.id
_entity.type
_entity.pdbx_description
1 polymer ?
#
loop_
_entity_poly.entity_id
_entity_poly.type
_entity_poly.pdbx_seq_one_letter_code
_entity_poly.pdbx_strand_id
1 'polypeptide(L)'
;MSLLGYHGFNNWENHFMEDENERDNILFGFELEAREDDSNYVENQLSPEQVACKLGEEFGNLFVYERDSSIGRGVEIISQPMTMNYYMAHIDLFKKLLKMLDKMNYVSTKGNKCGLHIHFNRKALGYNSKEFETLKNKVGNLRKANNLDHERANETISNIVSIMEVYKDELIKISGRNQSSVNQWCSFETANGTEIIHMMNKYIEEQNTEKRRININEVSKSILLSSKDNLRPTSLVFGKSLAEE
;
A
#
# COMPACT_ATOMS: atom_id res chain seq x y z
N MET A 1 23.31 0.94 4.57
CA MET A 1 22.04 1.36 5.24
C MET A 1 21.73 0.36 6.34
N SER A 2 21.18 0.77 7.47
CA SER A 2 20.90 -0.14 8.59
C SER A 2 19.48 -0.68 8.52
N LEU A 3 19.28 -1.89 9.07
CA LEU A 3 17.95 -2.43 9.30
C LEU A 3 17.30 -1.68 10.46
N LEU A 4 16.15 -1.06 10.22
CA LEU A 4 15.40 -0.28 11.20
C LEU A 4 14.48 -1.18 12.04
N GLY A 5 14.01 -0.67 13.17
CA GLY A 5 12.91 -1.28 13.91
C GLY A 5 11.58 -1.14 13.14
N TYR A 6 10.58 -1.92 13.52
CA TYR A 6 9.24 -1.86 12.93
C TYR A 6 8.64 -0.46 13.00
N HIS A 7 8.19 0.08 11.85
CA HIS A 7 7.76 1.47 11.69
C HIS A 7 8.79 2.51 12.15
N GLY A 8 10.08 2.20 11.97
CA GLY A 8 11.18 3.08 12.37
C GLY A 8 11.49 4.20 11.38
N PHE A 9 10.90 4.18 10.20
CA PHE A 9 11.11 5.17 9.15
C PHE A 9 9.98 6.19 9.10
N ASN A 10 10.33 7.48 9.09
CA ASN A 10 9.37 8.59 9.10
C ASN A 10 9.63 9.64 8.02
N ASN A 11 10.63 9.42 7.14
CA ASN A 11 11.01 10.44 6.15
C ASN A 11 10.71 9.96 4.71
N TRP A 12 9.58 10.41 4.16
CA TRP A 12 9.11 10.14 2.80
C TRP A 12 9.35 11.32 1.85
N GLU A 13 10.37 12.16 2.12
CA GLU A 13 10.66 13.36 1.34
C GLU A 13 11.22 13.04 -0.06
N ASN A 14 11.75 11.84 -0.27
CA ASN A 14 12.28 11.43 -1.57
C ASN A 14 11.15 10.85 -2.43
N HIS A 15 10.69 11.61 -3.41
CA HIS A 15 9.78 11.15 -4.43
C HIS A 15 10.56 10.88 -5.72
N PHE A 16 10.45 9.67 -6.25
CA PHE A 16 11.12 9.28 -7.48
C PHE A 16 10.22 9.49 -8.69
N MET A 17 10.65 10.34 -9.62
CA MET A 17 9.93 10.75 -10.82
C MET A 17 10.91 10.82 -11.98
N GLU A 18 10.44 10.57 -13.21
CA GLU A 18 11.25 10.79 -14.42
C GLU A 18 11.29 12.27 -14.81
N ASP A 19 10.20 13.01 -14.55
CA ASP A 19 10.04 14.41 -14.92
C ASP A 19 9.36 15.18 -13.78
N GLU A 20 9.77 16.46 -13.58
CA GLU A 20 9.15 17.34 -12.59
C GLU A 20 7.65 17.60 -12.87
N ASN A 21 7.20 17.44 -14.11
CA ASN A 21 5.80 17.54 -14.48
C ASN A 21 4.93 16.41 -13.91
N GLU A 22 5.56 15.37 -13.36
CA GLU A 22 4.87 14.22 -12.76
C GLU A 22 4.48 14.45 -11.30
N ARG A 23 4.76 15.62 -10.71
CA ARG A 23 4.45 15.90 -9.29
C ARG A 23 2.99 15.72 -8.92
N ASP A 24 2.09 15.91 -9.90
CA ASP A 24 0.65 15.73 -9.72
C ASP A 24 0.15 14.32 -10.07
N ASN A 25 1.05 13.43 -10.46
CA ASN A 25 0.70 12.05 -10.78
C ASN A 25 0.46 11.25 -9.50
N ILE A 26 -0.23 10.12 -9.67
CA ILE A 26 -0.35 9.14 -8.60
C ILE A 26 1.04 8.62 -8.26
N LEU A 27 1.44 8.83 -7.01
CA LEU A 27 2.59 8.17 -6.42
C LEU A 27 2.14 6.85 -5.83
N PHE A 28 2.94 5.83 -6.04
CA PHE A 28 2.78 4.57 -5.35
C PHE A 28 4.09 4.14 -4.70
N GLY A 29 3.99 3.27 -3.74
CA GLY A 29 5.10 2.57 -3.13
C GLY A 29 4.69 1.14 -2.82
N PHE A 30 5.63 0.31 -2.46
CA PHE A 30 5.36 -1.05 -2.02
C PHE A 30 6.20 -1.43 -0.82
N GLU A 31 5.68 -2.37 -0.06
CA GLU A 31 6.39 -3.11 0.99
C GLU A 31 6.47 -4.57 0.54
N LEU A 32 7.69 -5.04 0.36
CA LEU A 32 7.97 -6.43 0.00
C LEU A 32 8.59 -7.13 1.20
N GLU A 33 7.86 -8.07 1.76
CA GLU A 33 8.38 -8.94 2.80
C GLU A 33 9.20 -10.07 2.19
N ALA A 34 10.39 -10.30 2.70
CA ALA A 34 11.25 -11.40 2.30
C ALA A 34 11.90 -12.04 3.52
N ARG A 35 11.98 -13.37 3.53
CA ARG A 35 12.56 -14.14 4.63
C ARG A 35 13.52 -15.22 4.11
N GLU A 36 14.36 -15.71 5.00
CA GLU A 36 15.19 -16.88 4.76
C GLU A 36 14.36 -18.05 4.23
N ASP A 37 14.83 -18.74 3.18
CA ASP A 37 14.21 -19.96 2.66
C ASP A 37 14.59 -21.15 3.56
N ASP A 38 13.75 -21.45 4.52
CA ASP A 38 13.96 -22.57 5.46
C ASP A 38 13.98 -23.95 4.76
N SER A 39 13.51 -24.03 3.51
CA SER A 39 13.51 -25.29 2.72
C SER A 39 14.86 -25.57 2.06
N ASN A 40 15.74 -24.57 2.02
CA ASN A 40 17.05 -24.65 1.37
C ASN A 40 18.15 -24.27 2.37
N TYR A 41 18.84 -25.27 2.91
CA TYR A 41 19.95 -25.00 3.81
C TYR A 41 21.13 -24.40 3.05
N VAL A 42 21.59 -23.23 3.50
CA VAL A 42 22.78 -22.55 3.00
C VAL A 42 23.75 -22.37 4.15
N GLU A 43 24.98 -22.90 3.98
CA GLU A 43 26.05 -22.66 4.94
C GLU A 43 26.38 -21.15 4.96
N ASN A 44 26.50 -20.57 6.16
CA ASN A 44 26.71 -19.13 6.37
C ASN A 44 25.57 -18.24 5.82
N GLN A 45 24.32 -18.65 6.03
CA GLN A 45 23.15 -17.87 5.71
C GLN A 45 23.26 -16.42 6.24
N LEU A 46 23.01 -15.43 5.38
CA LEU A 46 23.05 -14.01 5.76
C LEU A 46 21.92 -13.69 6.75
N SER A 47 22.24 -12.89 7.77
CA SER A 47 21.22 -12.34 8.65
C SER A 47 20.40 -11.23 7.95
N PRO A 48 19.20 -10.90 8.43
CA PRO A 48 18.41 -9.79 7.89
C PRO A 48 19.19 -8.46 7.83
N GLU A 49 20.05 -8.20 8.83
CA GLU A 49 20.89 -7.01 8.86
C GLU A 49 21.92 -6.99 7.73
N GLN A 50 22.53 -8.15 7.46
CA GLN A 50 23.51 -8.28 6.37
C GLN A 50 22.84 -8.15 4.99
N VAL A 51 21.61 -8.68 4.86
CA VAL A 51 20.81 -8.51 3.65
C VAL A 51 20.46 -7.03 3.45
N ALA A 52 19.93 -6.36 4.48
CA ALA A 52 19.61 -4.93 4.42
C ALA A 52 20.84 -4.07 4.08
N CYS A 53 22.00 -4.40 4.64
CA CYS A 53 23.24 -3.69 4.32
C CYS A 53 23.61 -3.84 2.84
N LYS A 54 23.63 -5.08 2.32
CA LYS A 54 23.96 -5.34 0.90
C LYS A 54 22.98 -4.70 -0.08
N LEU A 55 21.69 -4.74 0.25
CA LEU A 55 20.67 -4.07 -0.57
C LEU A 55 20.82 -2.54 -0.50
N GLY A 56 21.11 -1.99 0.69
CA GLY A 56 21.35 -0.56 0.85
C GLY A 56 22.59 -0.04 0.12
N GLU A 57 23.67 -0.85 0.04
CA GLU A 57 24.85 -0.54 -0.77
C GLU A 57 24.53 -0.48 -2.27
N GLU A 58 23.63 -1.34 -2.75
CA GLU A 58 23.25 -1.44 -4.16
C GLU A 58 22.22 -0.41 -4.60
N PHE A 59 21.19 -0.19 -3.78
CA PHE A 59 20.01 0.59 -4.18
C PHE A 59 19.96 1.99 -3.54
N GLY A 60 20.89 2.31 -2.65
CA GLY A 60 20.93 3.61 -1.97
C GLY A 60 19.64 3.91 -1.21
N ASN A 61 19.07 5.09 -1.44
CA ASN A 61 17.87 5.57 -0.78
C ASN A 61 16.55 5.19 -1.47
N LEU A 62 16.59 4.35 -2.50
CA LEU A 62 15.37 3.89 -3.18
C LEU A 62 14.51 3.02 -2.27
N PHE A 63 15.14 2.29 -1.35
CA PHE A 63 14.46 1.42 -0.39
C PHE A 63 14.87 1.74 1.05
N VAL A 64 13.95 1.44 1.94
CA VAL A 64 14.16 1.38 3.38
C VAL A 64 13.97 -0.07 3.82
N TYR A 65 14.68 -0.49 4.86
CA TYR A 65 14.66 -1.87 5.33
C TYR A 65 14.25 -1.89 6.80
N GLU A 66 13.18 -2.63 7.10
CA GLU A 66 12.63 -2.73 8.46
C GLU A 66 12.52 -4.18 8.92
N ARG A 67 12.50 -4.35 10.23
CA ARG A 67 12.19 -5.64 10.86
C ARG A 67 10.69 -5.75 11.02
N ASP A 68 10.14 -6.86 10.58
CA ASP A 68 8.81 -7.29 10.96
C ASP A 68 8.87 -8.63 11.70
N SER A 69 8.36 -8.67 12.92
CA SER A 69 8.34 -9.88 13.75
C SER A 69 7.41 -10.97 13.18
N SER A 70 6.45 -10.61 12.34
CA SER A 70 5.49 -11.55 11.73
C SER A 70 6.16 -12.49 10.74
N ILE A 71 7.22 -12.03 10.06
CA ILE A 71 7.98 -12.80 9.07
C ILE A 71 9.19 -13.55 9.65
N GLY A 72 9.46 -13.40 10.95
CA GLY A 72 10.55 -14.09 11.66
C GLY A 72 11.93 -13.59 11.24
N ARG A 73 12.79 -14.48 10.69
CA ARG A 73 14.12 -14.12 10.16
C ARG A 73 13.99 -13.50 8.75
N GLY A 74 13.31 -12.38 8.67
CA GLY A 74 13.04 -11.69 7.43
C GLY A 74 13.38 -10.20 7.46
N VAL A 75 13.21 -9.56 6.33
CA VAL A 75 13.34 -8.13 6.11
C VAL A 75 12.15 -7.63 5.32
N GLU A 76 11.58 -6.54 5.74
CA GLU A 76 10.60 -5.77 5.00
C GLU A 76 11.34 -4.71 4.19
N ILE A 77 11.11 -4.71 2.89
CA ILE A 77 11.75 -3.82 1.92
C ILE A 77 10.71 -2.84 1.45
N ILE A 78 10.83 -1.60 1.91
CA ILE A 78 9.86 -0.55 1.66
C ILE A 78 10.42 0.39 0.60
N SER A 79 9.73 0.53 -0.52
CA SER A 79 10.12 1.49 -1.55
C SER A 79 9.76 2.91 -1.14
N GLN A 80 10.58 3.87 -1.53
CA GLN A 80 10.16 5.28 -1.52
C GLN A 80 9.00 5.49 -2.50
N PRO A 81 8.14 6.51 -2.28
CA PRO A 81 7.10 6.86 -3.23
C PRO A 81 7.66 7.17 -4.62
N MET A 82 7.03 6.64 -5.65
CA MET A 82 7.47 6.81 -7.04
C MET A 82 6.29 6.93 -8.00
N THR A 83 6.53 7.53 -9.17
CA THR A 83 5.56 7.51 -10.27
C THR A 83 5.63 6.19 -11.03
N MET A 84 4.56 5.85 -11.74
CA MET A 84 4.54 4.67 -12.62
C MET A 84 5.57 4.79 -13.74
N ASN A 85 5.82 6.01 -14.25
CA ASN A 85 6.82 6.23 -15.29
C ASN A 85 8.23 5.92 -14.78
N TYR A 86 8.57 6.40 -13.56
CA TYR A 86 9.84 6.05 -12.92
C TYR A 86 9.99 4.54 -12.76
N TYR A 87 8.98 3.86 -12.23
CA TYR A 87 9.00 2.41 -12.05
C TYR A 87 9.24 1.68 -13.38
N MET A 88 8.55 2.06 -14.44
CA MET A 88 8.66 1.42 -15.75
C MET A 88 10.01 1.70 -16.41
N ALA A 89 10.53 2.92 -16.30
CA ALA A 89 11.84 3.29 -16.83
C ALA A 89 12.98 2.55 -16.11
N HIS A 90 12.80 2.28 -14.81
CA HIS A 90 13.79 1.61 -13.96
C HIS A 90 13.42 0.17 -13.58
N ILE A 91 12.56 -0.49 -14.33
CA ILE A 91 12.07 -1.85 -14.04
C ILE A 91 13.19 -2.87 -13.77
N ASP A 92 14.36 -2.67 -14.36
CA ASP A 92 15.50 -3.57 -14.19
C ASP A 92 16.15 -3.47 -12.80
N LEU A 93 16.02 -2.33 -12.10
CA LEU A 93 16.41 -2.21 -10.68
C LEU A 93 15.55 -3.13 -9.80
N PHE A 94 14.26 -3.14 -10.04
CA PHE A 94 13.31 -3.99 -9.28
C PHE A 94 13.52 -5.47 -9.58
N LYS A 95 13.79 -5.82 -10.85
CA LYS A 95 14.21 -7.19 -11.20
C LYS A 95 15.53 -7.57 -10.54
N LYS A 96 16.47 -6.64 -10.42
CA LYS A 96 17.76 -6.85 -9.74
C LYS A 96 17.56 -7.10 -8.26
N LEU A 97 16.64 -6.35 -7.60
CA LEU A 97 16.26 -6.58 -6.20
C LEU A 97 15.84 -8.04 -5.98
N LEU A 98 14.89 -8.53 -6.78
CA LEU A 98 14.41 -9.91 -6.65
C LEU A 98 15.50 -10.95 -6.89
N LYS A 99 16.37 -10.73 -7.88
CA LYS A 99 17.52 -11.61 -8.15
C LYS A 99 18.56 -11.60 -7.03
N MET A 100 18.75 -10.47 -6.35
CA MET A 100 19.66 -10.37 -5.21
C MET A 100 19.10 -11.11 -4.01
N LEU A 101 17.80 -10.98 -3.71
CA LEU A 101 17.13 -11.74 -2.67
C LEU A 101 17.27 -13.25 -2.89
N ASP A 102 16.97 -13.73 -4.08
CA ASP A 102 17.12 -15.14 -4.46
C ASP A 102 18.56 -15.64 -4.24
N LYS A 103 19.58 -14.89 -4.70
CA LYS A 103 21.00 -15.21 -4.46
C LYS A 103 21.41 -15.25 -2.99
N MET A 104 20.72 -14.49 -2.14
CA MET A 104 20.93 -14.46 -0.69
C MET A 104 20.10 -15.50 0.05
N ASN A 105 19.39 -16.38 -0.68
CA ASN A 105 18.46 -17.37 -0.15
C ASN A 105 17.30 -16.73 0.66
N TYR A 106 16.80 -15.59 0.17
CA TYR A 106 15.64 -14.91 0.70
C TYR A 106 14.48 -14.99 -0.29
N VAL A 107 13.31 -15.41 0.20
CA VAL A 107 12.12 -15.65 -0.61
C VAL A 107 10.93 -14.91 -0.03
N SER A 108 10.05 -14.45 -0.92
CA SER A 108 8.81 -13.78 -0.54
C SER A 108 7.59 -14.71 -0.61
N THR A 109 7.52 -15.57 -1.63
CA THR A 109 6.33 -16.36 -1.92
C THR A 109 6.28 -17.72 -1.22
N LYS A 110 7.44 -18.28 -0.85
CA LYS A 110 7.52 -19.59 -0.19
C LYS A 110 7.11 -19.48 1.29
N GLY A 111 6.33 -20.44 1.75
CA GLY A 111 5.97 -20.58 3.17
C GLY A 111 4.79 -19.74 3.62
N ASN A 112 4.11 -19.02 2.72
CA ASN A 112 2.86 -18.29 2.98
C ASN A 112 2.93 -17.24 4.13
N LYS A 113 4.11 -16.76 4.47
CA LYS A 113 4.32 -15.81 5.58
C LYS A 113 4.68 -14.40 5.13
N CYS A 114 5.03 -14.23 3.87
CA CYS A 114 5.43 -12.96 3.30
C CYS A 114 4.35 -12.40 2.39
N GLY A 115 4.26 -11.09 2.33
CA GLY A 115 3.29 -10.35 1.51
C GLY A 115 3.95 -9.32 0.61
N LEU A 116 3.14 -8.76 -0.25
CA LEU A 116 3.41 -7.56 -1.01
C LEU A 116 2.26 -6.59 -0.73
N HIS A 117 2.59 -5.43 -0.15
CA HIS A 117 1.65 -4.33 0.04
C HIS A 117 1.93 -3.27 -1.01
N ILE A 118 0.90 -2.68 -1.57
CA ILE A 118 1.00 -1.58 -2.55
C ILE A 118 0.23 -0.39 -1.98
N HIS A 119 0.93 0.74 -1.85
CA HIS A 119 0.40 1.98 -1.32
C HIS A 119 0.21 3.00 -2.43
N PHE A 120 -0.80 3.83 -2.32
CA PHE A 120 -1.06 4.95 -3.20
C PHE A 120 -1.31 6.21 -2.39
N ASN A 121 -0.84 7.35 -2.87
CA ASN A 121 -1.15 8.61 -2.23
C ASN A 121 -2.61 8.99 -2.50
N ARG A 122 -3.36 9.21 -1.43
CA ARG A 122 -4.80 9.49 -1.50
C ARG A 122 -5.13 10.77 -2.25
N LYS A 123 -4.31 11.82 -2.11
CA LYS A 123 -4.52 13.11 -2.79
C LYS A 123 -4.60 12.96 -4.31
N ALA A 124 -3.82 12.05 -4.88
CA ALA A 124 -3.82 11.82 -6.33
C ALA A 124 -5.04 11.03 -6.84
N LEU A 125 -5.86 10.49 -5.94
CA LEU A 125 -7.12 9.84 -6.31
C LEU A 125 -8.27 10.82 -6.52
N GLY A 126 -8.11 12.07 -6.05
CA GLY A 126 -9.03 13.18 -6.28
C GLY A 126 -8.75 13.95 -7.57
N TYR A 127 -8.78 15.27 -7.49
CA TYR A 127 -8.42 16.16 -8.59
C TYR A 127 -6.92 16.45 -8.58
N ASN A 128 -6.29 16.48 -9.77
CA ASN A 128 -4.91 16.99 -9.84
C ASN A 128 -4.88 18.50 -9.57
N SER A 129 -3.70 19.08 -9.35
CA SER A 129 -3.55 20.49 -8.95
C SER A 129 -4.22 21.46 -9.92
N LYS A 130 -4.12 21.22 -11.22
CA LYS A 130 -4.75 22.09 -12.26
C LYS A 130 -6.27 21.96 -12.26
N GLU A 131 -6.78 20.74 -12.17
CA GLU A 131 -8.21 20.46 -12.09
C GLU A 131 -8.79 21.06 -10.79
N PHE A 132 -8.07 20.90 -9.66
CA PHE A 132 -8.49 21.44 -8.38
C PHE A 132 -8.55 22.97 -8.36
N GLU A 133 -7.55 23.68 -8.91
CA GLU A 133 -7.60 25.13 -9.05
C GLU A 133 -8.75 25.58 -9.97
N THR A 134 -9.00 24.85 -11.05
CA THR A 134 -10.15 25.11 -11.93
C THR A 134 -11.47 24.93 -11.20
N LEU A 135 -11.61 23.85 -10.43
CA LEU A 135 -12.77 23.56 -9.59
C LEU A 135 -12.97 24.64 -8.53
N LYS A 136 -11.92 25.02 -7.82
CA LYS A 136 -11.92 26.06 -6.79
C LYS A 136 -12.41 27.39 -7.35
N ASN A 137 -11.90 27.80 -8.51
CA ASN A 137 -12.33 29.02 -9.19
C ASN A 137 -13.81 28.96 -9.62
N LYS A 138 -14.26 27.82 -10.16
CA LYS A 138 -15.65 27.60 -10.58
C LYS A 138 -16.63 27.64 -9.40
N VAL A 139 -16.24 27.04 -8.29
CA VAL A 139 -17.09 26.91 -7.09
C VAL A 139 -17.09 28.19 -6.25
N GLY A 140 -16.01 28.98 -6.29
CA GLY A 140 -15.81 30.20 -5.53
C GLY A 140 -15.71 29.99 -4.00
N ASN A 141 -15.57 28.74 -3.54
CA ASN A 141 -15.53 28.38 -2.14
C ASN A 141 -14.58 27.20 -1.92
N LEU A 142 -13.47 27.44 -1.22
CA LEU A 142 -12.42 26.44 -0.99
C LEU A 142 -12.94 25.20 -0.27
N ARG A 143 -13.78 25.37 0.76
CA ARG A 143 -14.35 24.26 1.52
C ARG A 143 -15.21 23.35 0.64
N LYS A 144 -16.01 23.94 -0.24
CA LYS A 144 -16.84 23.18 -1.18
C LYS A 144 -15.96 22.47 -2.23
N ALA A 145 -14.88 23.12 -2.72
CA ALA A 145 -13.93 22.48 -3.61
C ALA A 145 -13.23 21.28 -2.95
N ASN A 146 -12.78 21.42 -1.69
CA ASN A 146 -12.19 20.31 -0.94
C ASN A 146 -13.18 19.14 -0.75
N ASN A 147 -14.45 19.42 -0.48
CA ASN A 147 -15.44 18.35 -0.34
C ASN A 147 -15.60 17.57 -1.65
N LEU A 148 -15.70 18.27 -2.78
CA LEU A 148 -15.80 17.64 -4.11
C LEU A 148 -14.53 16.82 -4.46
N ASP A 149 -13.36 17.28 -4.04
CA ASP A 149 -12.12 16.54 -4.20
C ASP A 149 -12.13 15.24 -3.39
N HIS A 150 -12.58 15.31 -2.14
CA HIS A 150 -12.77 14.12 -1.31
C HIS A 150 -13.81 13.15 -1.85
N GLU A 151 -14.93 13.66 -2.40
CA GLU A 151 -15.96 12.84 -3.04
C GLU A 151 -15.37 12.06 -4.23
N ARG A 152 -14.62 12.74 -5.11
CA ARG A 152 -13.93 12.09 -6.24
C ARG A 152 -12.92 11.03 -5.78
N ALA A 153 -12.12 11.32 -4.76
CA ALA A 153 -11.18 10.35 -4.22
C ALA A 153 -11.89 9.11 -3.66
N ASN A 154 -13.02 9.29 -2.96
CA ASN A 154 -13.81 8.20 -2.45
C ASN A 154 -14.45 7.35 -3.57
N GLU A 155 -14.94 8.00 -4.63
CA GLU A 155 -15.44 7.30 -5.82
C GLU A 155 -14.35 6.45 -6.48
N THR A 156 -13.14 6.99 -6.62
CA THR A 156 -11.99 6.25 -7.15
C THR A 156 -11.66 5.05 -6.27
N ILE A 157 -11.63 5.21 -4.94
CA ILE A 157 -11.40 4.11 -4.00
C ILE A 157 -12.49 3.04 -4.13
N SER A 158 -13.77 3.45 -4.23
CA SER A 158 -14.89 2.51 -4.43
C SER A 158 -14.72 1.69 -5.71
N ASN A 159 -14.28 2.33 -6.79
CA ASN A 159 -14.03 1.65 -8.06
C ASN A 159 -12.87 0.64 -7.94
N ILE A 160 -11.79 0.99 -7.23
CA ILE A 160 -10.68 0.07 -6.96
C ILE A 160 -11.17 -1.15 -6.17
N VAL A 161 -11.94 -0.94 -5.09
CA VAL A 161 -12.50 -2.03 -4.29
C VAL A 161 -13.42 -2.91 -5.13
N SER A 162 -14.25 -2.31 -5.98
CA SER A 162 -15.14 -3.04 -6.89
C SER A 162 -14.37 -3.92 -7.88
N ILE A 163 -13.28 -3.41 -8.44
CA ILE A 163 -12.40 -4.18 -9.34
C ILE A 163 -11.78 -5.34 -8.58
N MET A 164 -11.28 -5.11 -7.37
CA MET A 164 -10.70 -6.16 -6.53
C MET A 164 -11.73 -7.26 -6.18
N GLU A 165 -12.98 -6.87 -5.92
CA GLU A 165 -14.06 -7.84 -5.65
C GLU A 165 -14.41 -8.66 -6.89
N VAL A 166 -14.56 -8.00 -8.06
CA VAL A 166 -14.89 -8.68 -9.32
C VAL A 166 -13.80 -9.66 -9.75
N TYR A 167 -12.53 -9.30 -9.57
CA TYR A 167 -11.37 -10.09 -9.97
C TYR A 167 -10.69 -10.82 -8.80
N LYS A 168 -11.43 -11.07 -7.73
CA LYS A 168 -10.93 -11.71 -6.50
C LYS A 168 -10.18 -13.01 -6.76
N ASP A 169 -10.76 -13.92 -7.55
CA ASP A 169 -10.16 -15.23 -7.83
C ASP A 169 -8.88 -15.12 -8.64
N GLU A 170 -8.81 -14.16 -9.56
CA GLU A 170 -7.62 -13.85 -10.34
C GLU A 170 -6.53 -13.25 -9.47
N LEU A 171 -6.88 -12.34 -8.58
CA LEU A 171 -5.95 -11.73 -7.63
C LEU A 171 -5.36 -12.78 -6.67
N ILE A 172 -6.18 -13.71 -6.18
CA ILE A 172 -5.70 -14.83 -5.35
C ILE A 172 -4.71 -15.69 -6.16
N LYS A 173 -5.00 -16.01 -7.41
CA LYS A 173 -4.08 -16.78 -8.27
C LYS A 173 -2.76 -16.05 -8.49
N ILE A 174 -2.81 -14.73 -8.78
CA ILE A 174 -1.62 -13.89 -8.99
C ILE A 174 -0.79 -13.81 -7.70
N SER A 175 -1.42 -13.75 -6.53
CA SER A 175 -0.72 -13.70 -5.25
C SER A 175 0.11 -14.95 -4.95
N GLY A 176 -0.15 -16.07 -5.65
CA GLY A 176 0.50 -17.37 -5.39
C GLY A 176 0.16 -17.98 -4.03
N ARG A 177 -0.79 -17.41 -3.30
CA ARG A 177 -1.21 -17.91 -1.97
C ARG A 177 -2.23 -19.04 -2.11
N ASN A 178 -2.14 -20.01 -1.19
CA ASN A 178 -3.19 -21.00 -1.05
C ASN A 178 -4.38 -20.44 -0.25
N GLN A 179 -5.55 -21.08 -0.34
CA GLN A 179 -6.78 -20.62 0.30
C GLN A 179 -6.65 -20.47 1.83
N SER A 180 -5.87 -21.34 2.48
CA SER A 180 -5.63 -21.26 3.93
C SER A 180 -4.90 -19.97 4.31
N SER A 181 -3.87 -19.59 3.54
CA SER A 181 -3.13 -18.35 3.75
C SER A 181 -3.95 -17.11 3.43
N VAL A 182 -4.81 -17.18 2.39
CA VAL A 182 -5.75 -16.10 2.09
C VAL A 182 -6.69 -15.90 3.27
N ASN A 183 -7.29 -16.94 3.80
CA ASN A 183 -8.21 -16.86 4.94
C ASN A 183 -7.54 -16.33 6.22
N GLN A 184 -6.26 -16.63 6.40
CA GLN A 184 -5.51 -16.19 7.59
C GLN A 184 -5.05 -14.73 7.52
N TRP A 185 -4.59 -14.27 6.36
CA TRP A 185 -3.87 -13.01 6.22
C TRP A 185 -4.54 -11.97 5.33
N CYS A 186 -5.45 -12.38 4.45
CA CYS A 186 -6.14 -11.54 3.48
C CYS A 186 -7.58 -12.01 3.25
N SER A 187 -8.32 -12.31 4.31
CA SER A 187 -9.68 -12.83 4.15
C SER A 187 -10.56 -11.83 3.39
N PHE A 188 -11.00 -12.23 2.21
CA PHE A 188 -12.04 -11.51 1.47
C PHE A 188 -13.44 -11.73 2.07
N GLU A 189 -13.62 -12.70 2.96
CA GLU A 189 -14.91 -13.00 3.57
C GLU A 189 -15.34 -11.93 4.58
N THR A 190 -14.40 -11.18 5.15
CA THR A 190 -14.65 -10.10 6.11
C THR A 190 -14.78 -8.72 5.46
N ALA A 191 -14.30 -8.57 4.23
CA ALA A 191 -14.50 -7.39 3.41
C ALA A 191 -15.56 -7.74 2.37
N ASN A 192 -16.85 -7.69 2.74
CA ASN A 192 -17.91 -7.74 1.75
C ASN A 192 -17.81 -6.45 0.92
N GLY A 193 -17.17 -6.54 -0.26
CA GLY A 193 -16.94 -5.39 -1.13
C GLY A 193 -18.26 -4.69 -1.49
N THR A 194 -19.34 -5.46 -1.65
CA THR A 194 -20.70 -4.93 -1.85
C THR A 194 -21.16 -4.10 -0.64
N GLU A 195 -20.84 -4.52 0.57
CA GLU A 195 -21.17 -3.80 1.79
C GLU A 195 -20.32 -2.53 1.95
N ILE A 196 -19.03 -2.60 1.61
CA ILE A 196 -18.13 -1.43 1.58
C ILE A 196 -18.64 -0.41 0.55
N ILE A 197 -18.98 -0.84 -0.66
CA ILE A 197 -19.54 0.02 -1.71
C ILE A 197 -20.86 0.63 -1.25
N HIS A 198 -21.73 -0.17 -0.64
CA HIS A 198 -23.00 0.32 -0.10
C HIS A 198 -22.79 1.36 1.00
N MET A 199 -21.86 1.12 1.93
CA MET A 199 -21.50 2.07 2.98
C MET A 199 -20.87 3.35 2.41
N MET A 200 -20.00 3.25 1.39
CA MET A 200 -19.41 4.40 0.73
C MET A 200 -20.44 5.21 -0.07
N ASN A 201 -21.35 4.56 -0.77
CA ASN A 201 -22.46 5.22 -1.49
C ASN A 201 -23.42 5.91 -0.51
N LYS A 202 -23.77 5.24 0.56
CA LYS A 202 -24.59 5.82 1.64
C LYS A 202 -23.90 7.04 2.27
N TYR A 203 -22.58 6.97 2.46
CA TYR A 203 -21.78 8.09 2.94
C TYR A 203 -21.82 9.29 1.98
N ILE A 204 -21.69 9.06 0.68
CA ILE A 204 -21.78 10.10 -0.35
C ILE A 204 -23.18 10.74 -0.36
N GLU A 205 -24.24 9.93 -0.27
CA GLU A 205 -25.63 10.41 -0.17
C GLU A 205 -25.86 11.26 1.07
N GLU A 206 -25.35 10.82 2.24
CA GLU A 206 -25.48 11.55 3.50
C GLU A 206 -24.69 12.88 3.48
N GLN A 207 -23.56 12.95 2.79
CA GLN A 207 -22.81 14.21 2.59
C GLN A 207 -23.57 15.20 1.70
N ASN A 208 -24.24 14.72 0.66
CA ASN A 208 -25.05 15.53 -0.23
C ASN A 208 -26.30 16.12 0.45
N THR A 209 -26.75 15.56 1.55
CA THR A 209 -27.94 16.00 2.32
C THR A 209 -27.64 16.98 3.46
N GLU A 210 -26.44 17.59 3.51
CA GLU A 210 -26.01 18.58 4.53
C GLU A 210 -25.98 18.08 6.00
N LYS A 211 -26.17 16.81 6.25
CA LYS A 211 -26.22 16.27 7.62
C LYS A 211 -25.11 15.29 7.91
N ARG A 212 -24.09 15.78 8.57
CA ARG A 212 -22.97 15.12 9.26
C ARG A 212 -21.68 14.95 8.44
N ARG A 213 -20.61 15.52 9.03
CA ARG A 213 -19.23 15.12 8.78
C ARG A 213 -19.04 13.71 9.34
N ILE A 214 -18.93 12.72 8.49
CA ILE A 214 -18.40 11.42 8.88
C ILE A 214 -16.91 11.45 8.57
N ASN A 215 -16.11 11.24 9.60
CA ASN A 215 -14.67 11.08 9.46
C ASN A 215 -14.42 9.72 8.81
N ILE A 216 -13.66 9.65 7.71
CA ILE A 216 -13.26 8.38 7.07
C ILE A 216 -12.59 7.43 8.08
N ASN A 217 -11.90 7.98 9.10
CA ASN A 217 -11.42 7.20 10.22
C ASN A 217 -12.53 6.48 11.01
N GLU A 218 -13.76 6.98 10.99
CA GLU A 218 -14.92 6.32 11.64
C GLU A 218 -15.49 5.22 10.74
N VAL A 219 -15.51 5.41 9.42
CA VAL A 219 -15.90 4.36 8.47
C VAL A 219 -14.87 3.23 8.49
N SER A 220 -13.59 3.55 8.44
CA SER A 220 -12.51 2.55 8.59
C SER A 220 -12.55 1.85 9.95
N LYS A 221 -12.85 2.57 11.04
CA LYS A 221 -13.06 1.97 12.37
C LYS A 221 -14.33 1.13 12.45
N SER A 222 -15.42 1.50 11.81
CA SER A 222 -16.65 0.69 11.81
C SER A 222 -16.49 -0.59 11.00
N ILE A 223 -15.76 -0.55 9.88
CA ILE A 223 -15.35 -1.73 9.13
C ILE A 223 -14.46 -2.64 9.98
N LEU A 224 -13.49 -2.06 10.72
CA LEU A 224 -12.64 -2.79 11.67
C LEU A 224 -13.38 -3.28 12.90
N LEU A 225 -14.45 -2.61 13.35
CA LEU A 225 -15.24 -2.97 14.52
C LEU A 225 -16.31 -4.02 14.22
N SER A 226 -16.84 -4.08 13.01
CA SER A 226 -17.73 -5.16 12.57
C SER A 226 -17.01 -6.51 12.43
N SER A 227 -15.67 -6.48 12.34
CA SER A 227 -14.80 -7.68 12.29
C SER A 227 -14.30 -8.13 13.67
N LYS A 228 -14.90 -7.67 14.78
CA LYS A 228 -14.36 -7.87 16.15
C LYS A 228 -14.40 -9.27 16.72
N ASP A 229 -15.02 -10.21 16.06
CA ASP A 229 -14.99 -11.61 16.50
C ASP A 229 -13.94 -12.42 15.72
N ASN A 230 -12.64 -12.26 16.08
CA ASN A 230 -11.51 -13.14 15.75
C ASN A 230 -10.61 -12.88 14.54
N LEU A 231 -10.57 -11.70 13.93
CA LEU A 231 -9.62 -11.49 12.83
C LEU A 231 -8.71 -10.28 13.08
N ARG A 232 -7.40 -10.52 13.02
CA ARG A 232 -6.39 -9.47 12.92
C ARG A 232 -6.66 -8.64 11.66
N PRO A 233 -6.49 -7.32 11.68
CA PRO A 233 -6.76 -6.48 10.52
C PRO A 233 -5.89 -6.93 9.36
N THR A 234 -6.53 -7.52 8.37
CA THR A 234 -5.90 -7.83 7.10
C THR A 234 -5.70 -6.54 6.34
N SER A 235 -4.55 -6.40 5.82
CA SER A 235 -3.85 -5.34 5.14
C SER A 235 -4.58 -4.62 3.99
N LEU A 236 -5.73 -4.01 4.25
CA LEU A 236 -6.10 -2.74 3.67
C LEU A 236 -5.73 -1.67 4.69
N VAL A 237 -4.47 -1.67 5.09
CA VAL A 237 -3.90 -0.56 5.82
C VAL A 237 -3.72 0.57 4.82
N PHE A 238 -4.75 1.36 4.66
CA PHE A 238 -4.55 2.73 4.18
C PHE A 238 -3.70 3.40 5.25
N GLY A 239 -2.39 3.43 5.00
CA GLY A 239 -1.41 3.89 5.97
C GLY A 239 -1.79 5.25 6.54
N LYS A 240 -1.82 5.34 7.85
CA LYS A 240 -2.00 6.60 8.59
C LYS A 240 -0.92 7.64 8.28
N SER A 241 0.20 7.24 7.70
CA SER A 241 1.39 8.08 7.53
C SER A 241 1.36 9.04 6.34
N LEU A 242 0.41 8.91 5.40
CA LEU A 242 0.32 9.84 4.27
C LEU A 242 -0.85 10.83 4.39
N ALA A 243 -1.54 10.91 5.52
CA ALA A 243 -2.73 11.73 5.72
C ALA A 243 -2.49 13.02 6.53
N GLU A 244 -1.28 13.28 7.03
CA GLU A 244 -0.97 14.41 7.93
C GLU A 244 0.05 15.41 7.36
N GLU A 245 0.25 15.46 6.02
CA GLU A 245 0.93 16.61 5.41
C GLU A 245 0.10 17.24 4.28
#